data_4388740f839e1d3b9319dbda92010e95
#
_entry.id   4388740f839e1d3b9319dbda92010e95
#
_cell.length_a   1.000
_cell.length_b   1.000
_cell.length_c   1.000
_cell.angle_alpha   90.00
_cell.angle_beta   90.00
_cell.angle_gamma   90.00
#
_symmetry.space_group_name_H-M   'P 1'
#
loop_
_entity.id
_entity.type
_entity.pdbx_description
1 polymer ?
#
loop_
_entity_poly.entity_id
_entity_poly.type
_entity_poly.pdbx_seq_one_letter_code
_entity_poly.pdbx_strand_id
1 'polypeptide(L)'
;MKLLNHNTIYSSVTILGLVVVVLLQLFWAVHTYSILERSMKDNANQQLILSLNKEAWIRFNTTKNDTLHIKDESRLYDKNGIEIGIMDAMETQAHTHIDMHSLDSIYLQALTSKNIKSRFSLQLFNPRTGEIKQSIRPELHSWAEISTITASIRRDGSLAVKATLISPYQDVFEQMGLMLIGTVILFGMVIYCILLQINIIIKQQENTRLHGDFSY
;
A
#
# COMPACT_ATOMS: atom_id res chain seq x y z
N MET A 1 29.58 39.28 30.83
CA MET A 1 28.16 38.86 30.77
C MET A 1 27.59 38.76 29.35
N LYS A 2 28.17 39.35 28.29
CA LYS A 2 27.69 39.22 26.89
C LYS A 2 28.05 37.93 26.16
N LEU A 3 29.10 37.21 26.52
CA LEU A 3 29.55 35.99 25.84
C LEU A 3 28.71 34.76 26.16
N LEU A 4 28.08 34.68 27.33
CA LEU A 4 27.18 33.61 27.73
C LEU A 4 25.88 33.60 26.90
N ASN A 5 25.44 34.76 26.42
CA ASN A 5 24.19 34.89 25.65
C ASN A 5 24.35 34.38 24.20
N HIS A 6 25.54 34.43 23.64
CA HIS A 6 25.79 33.98 22.25
C HIS A 6 25.79 32.46 22.14
N ASN A 7 26.43 31.74 23.05
CA ASN A 7 26.49 30.28 23.03
C ASN A 7 25.10 29.63 23.27
N THR A 8 24.27 30.25 24.13
CA THR A 8 22.89 29.80 24.34
C THR A 8 22.03 29.99 23.11
N ILE A 9 22.21 31.05 22.36
CA ILE A 9 21.48 31.34 21.12
C ILE A 9 21.87 30.31 20.03
N TYR A 10 23.15 30.03 19.84
CA TYR A 10 23.59 29.00 18.86
C TYR A 10 23.09 27.61 19.21
N SER A 11 23.14 27.21 20.48
CA SER A 11 22.59 25.91 20.95
C SER A 11 21.09 25.81 20.68
N SER A 12 20.33 26.86 20.98
CA SER A 12 18.89 26.91 20.75
C SER A 12 18.53 26.83 19.26
N VAL A 13 19.24 27.51 18.39
CA VAL A 13 19.03 27.46 16.92
C VAL A 13 19.36 26.08 16.39
N THR A 14 20.42 25.44 16.88
CA THR A 14 20.77 24.07 16.45
C THR A 14 19.72 23.05 16.87
N ILE A 15 19.24 23.14 18.12
CA ILE A 15 18.17 22.24 18.62
C ILE A 15 16.89 22.45 17.82
N LEU A 16 16.53 23.70 17.54
CA LEU A 16 15.35 24.00 16.71
C LEU A 16 15.49 23.42 15.30
N GLY A 17 16.65 23.60 14.67
CA GLY A 17 16.94 23.04 13.34
C GLY A 17 16.82 21.52 13.33
N LEU A 18 17.33 20.86 14.38
CA LEU A 18 17.20 19.42 14.54
C LEU A 18 15.74 18.97 14.64
N VAL A 19 14.95 19.62 15.48
CA VAL A 19 13.53 19.30 15.65
C VAL A 19 12.80 19.43 14.31
N VAL A 20 13.09 20.48 13.53
CA VAL A 20 12.51 20.68 12.20
C VAL A 20 12.88 19.52 11.26
N VAL A 21 14.16 19.10 11.24
CA VAL A 21 14.61 17.98 10.40
C VAL A 21 13.89 16.66 10.77
N VAL A 22 13.76 16.37 12.08
CA VAL A 22 13.04 15.20 12.57
C VAL A 22 11.57 15.21 12.14
N LEU A 23 10.89 16.34 12.32
CA LEU A 23 9.49 16.50 11.94
C LEU A 23 9.31 16.32 10.42
N LEU A 24 10.22 16.86 9.63
CA LEU A 24 10.19 16.77 8.17
C LEU A 24 10.39 15.32 7.71
N GLN A 25 11.26 14.56 8.37
CA GLN A 25 11.47 13.13 8.09
C GLN A 25 10.26 12.30 8.47
N LEU A 26 9.64 12.54 9.62
CA LEU A 26 8.42 11.85 10.03
C LEU A 26 7.27 12.15 9.05
N PHE A 27 7.09 13.39 8.68
CA PHE A 27 6.09 13.79 7.69
C PHE A 27 6.33 13.07 6.35
N TRP A 28 7.57 13.04 5.89
CA TRP A 28 7.93 12.39 4.65
C TRP A 28 7.72 10.87 4.69
N ALA A 29 8.07 10.22 5.80
CA ALA A 29 7.86 8.77 5.98
C ALA A 29 6.37 8.41 5.95
N VAL A 30 5.52 9.16 6.65
CA VAL A 30 4.06 8.95 6.66
C VAL A 30 3.48 9.20 5.26
N HIS A 31 3.94 10.25 4.58
CA HIS A 31 3.47 10.57 3.23
C HIS A 31 3.85 9.48 2.22
N THR A 32 5.09 8.99 2.26
CA THR A 32 5.56 7.89 1.41
C THR A 32 4.80 6.61 1.67
N TYR A 33 4.56 6.27 2.94
CA TYR A 33 3.74 5.12 3.31
C TYR A 33 2.34 5.20 2.67
N SER A 34 1.67 6.35 2.79
CA SER A 34 0.33 6.57 2.22
C SER A 34 0.30 6.45 0.69
N ILE A 35 1.35 6.91 0.01
CA ILE A 35 1.47 6.77 -1.46
C ILE A 35 1.63 5.31 -1.84
N LEU A 36 2.51 4.57 -1.17
CA LEU A 36 2.76 3.15 -1.46
C LEU A 36 1.53 2.30 -1.16
N GLU A 37 0.82 2.56 -0.07
CA GLU A 37 -0.44 1.88 0.25
C GLU A 37 -1.49 2.09 -0.84
N ARG A 38 -1.68 3.33 -1.31
CA ARG A 38 -2.59 3.64 -2.43
C ARG A 38 -2.15 2.95 -3.71
N SER A 39 -0.89 3.03 -4.07
CA SER A 39 -0.33 2.37 -5.25
C SER A 39 -0.54 0.85 -5.20
N MET A 40 -0.36 0.23 -4.04
CA MET A 40 -0.60 -1.18 -3.83
C MET A 40 -2.08 -1.53 -4.01
N LYS A 41 -2.99 -0.73 -3.44
CA LYS A 41 -4.43 -0.89 -3.61
C LYS A 41 -4.85 -0.76 -5.07
N ASP A 42 -4.33 0.24 -5.79
CA ASP A 42 -4.65 0.47 -7.20
C ASP A 42 -4.11 -0.67 -8.08
N ASN A 43 -2.89 -1.15 -7.81
CA ASN A 43 -2.34 -2.32 -8.47
C ASN A 43 -3.20 -3.57 -8.21
N ALA A 44 -3.59 -3.81 -6.96
CA ALA A 44 -4.43 -4.95 -6.61
C ALA A 44 -5.81 -4.89 -7.31
N ASN A 45 -6.42 -3.71 -7.38
CA ASN A 45 -7.67 -3.46 -8.11
C ASN A 45 -7.51 -3.80 -9.61
N GLN A 46 -6.47 -3.26 -10.23
CA GLN A 46 -6.20 -3.49 -11.64
C GLN A 46 -5.94 -4.97 -11.94
N GLN A 47 -5.15 -5.65 -11.08
CA GLN A 47 -4.89 -7.06 -11.25
C GLN A 47 -6.15 -7.92 -11.04
N LEU A 48 -7.07 -7.53 -10.14
CA LEU A 48 -8.35 -8.23 -9.97
C LEU A 48 -9.20 -8.14 -11.24
N ILE A 49 -9.32 -6.95 -11.83
CA ILE A 49 -10.06 -6.73 -13.08
C ILE A 49 -9.47 -7.58 -14.21
N LEU A 50 -8.15 -7.53 -14.39
CA LEU A 50 -7.48 -8.31 -15.43
C LEU A 50 -7.64 -9.82 -15.23
N SER A 51 -7.61 -10.28 -13.96
CA SER A 51 -7.79 -11.69 -13.61
C SER A 51 -9.22 -12.15 -13.87
N LEU A 52 -10.23 -11.34 -13.56
CA LEU A 52 -11.62 -11.61 -13.85
C LEU A 52 -11.86 -11.72 -15.37
N ASN A 53 -11.34 -10.76 -16.13
CA ASN A 53 -11.46 -10.77 -17.58
C ASN A 53 -10.78 -12.02 -18.18
N LYS A 54 -9.58 -12.35 -17.69
CA LYS A 54 -8.86 -13.55 -18.12
C LYS A 54 -9.61 -14.86 -17.79
N GLU A 55 -10.15 -14.98 -16.58
CA GLU A 55 -10.98 -16.13 -16.18
C GLU A 55 -12.21 -16.25 -17.09
N ALA A 56 -12.92 -15.15 -17.34
CA ALA A 56 -14.08 -15.13 -18.22
C ALA A 56 -13.74 -15.59 -19.65
N TRP A 57 -12.61 -15.16 -20.20
CA TRP A 57 -12.14 -15.62 -21.51
C TRP A 57 -11.74 -17.10 -21.53
N ILE A 58 -11.09 -17.62 -20.51
CA ILE A 58 -10.76 -19.04 -20.40
C ILE A 58 -12.05 -19.86 -20.38
N ARG A 59 -13.02 -19.46 -19.56
CA ARG A 59 -14.33 -20.12 -19.43
C ARG A 59 -15.12 -20.06 -20.76
N PHE A 60 -15.12 -18.90 -21.41
CA PHE A 60 -15.75 -18.72 -22.71
C PHE A 60 -15.19 -19.67 -23.77
N ASN A 61 -13.87 -19.77 -23.88
CA ASN A 61 -13.19 -20.65 -24.84
C ASN A 61 -13.38 -22.13 -24.54
N THR A 62 -13.58 -22.52 -23.28
CA THR A 62 -13.79 -23.91 -22.90
C THR A 62 -15.23 -24.39 -23.09
N THR A 63 -16.19 -23.45 -23.03
CA THR A 63 -17.64 -23.81 -23.07
C THR A 63 -18.13 -24.14 -24.48
N LYS A 64 -17.36 -23.88 -25.57
CA LYS A 64 -17.71 -24.18 -26.97
C LYS A 64 -19.17 -23.90 -27.39
N ASN A 65 -19.83 -22.91 -26.75
CA ASN A 65 -21.20 -22.57 -27.10
C ASN A 65 -21.21 -21.58 -28.26
N ASP A 66 -21.50 -22.06 -29.47
CA ASP A 66 -21.66 -21.25 -30.70
C ASP A 66 -22.85 -20.27 -30.65
N THR A 67 -23.60 -20.22 -29.54
CA THR A 67 -24.88 -19.48 -29.44
C THR A 67 -24.92 -18.40 -28.38
N LEU A 68 -23.77 -17.95 -27.86
CA LEU A 68 -23.76 -16.79 -26.96
C LEU A 68 -24.05 -15.49 -27.71
N HIS A 69 -25.29 -15.01 -27.59
CA HIS A 69 -25.68 -13.72 -28.12
C HIS A 69 -25.37 -12.60 -27.12
N ILE A 70 -24.27 -11.87 -27.33
CA ILE A 70 -23.96 -10.66 -26.58
C ILE A 70 -24.86 -9.55 -27.16
N LYS A 71 -25.94 -9.26 -26.49
CA LYS A 71 -27.06 -8.46 -26.94
C LYS A 71 -26.78 -6.97 -27.14
N ASP A 72 -25.64 -6.46 -26.71
CA ASP A 72 -25.33 -5.04 -26.77
C ASP A 72 -23.79 -4.80 -26.67
N GLU A 73 -23.13 -4.64 -27.79
CA GLU A 73 -21.68 -4.38 -27.87
C GLU A 73 -21.29 -3.07 -27.18
N SER A 74 -22.21 -2.10 -27.08
CA SER A 74 -21.94 -0.81 -26.44
C SER A 74 -21.79 -0.89 -24.91
N ARG A 75 -22.14 -2.02 -24.30
CA ARG A 75 -22.07 -2.27 -22.85
C ARG A 75 -21.26 -3.53 -22.47
N LEU A 76 -20.24 -3.84 -23.25
CA LEU A 76 -19.35 -4.97 -22.96
C LEU A 76 -18.54 -4.74 -21.67
N TYR A 77 -18.14 -3.50 -21.43
CA TYR A 77 -17.33 -3.12 -20.28
C TYR A 77 -18.14 -2.30 -19.28
N ASP A 78 -17.84 -2.50 -18.00
CA ASP A 78 -18.27 -1.56 -16.96
C ASP A 78 -17.31 -0.34 -16.92
N LYS A 79 -17.62 0.62 -16.04
CA LYS A 79 -16.77 1.82 -15.81
C LYS A 79 -15.35 1.52 -15.32
N ASN A 80 -15.09 0.31 -14.84
CA ASN A 80 -13.80 -0.13 -14.32
C ASN A 80 -13.04 -1.00 -15.34
N GLY A 81 -13.58 -1.22 -16.56
CA GLY A 81 -12.97 -2.05 -17.59
C GLY A 81 -13.22 -3.55 -17.42
N ILE A 82 -14.23 -3.93 -16.62
CA ILE A 82 -14.65 -5.33 -16.46
C ILE A 82 -15.50 -5.73 -17.67
N GLU A 83 -15.21 -6.87 -18.28
CA GLU A 83 -15.97 -7.43 -19.40
C GLU A 83 -17.30 -8.04 -18.93
N ILE A 84 -18.11 -7.20 -18.28
CA ILE A 84 -19.37 -7.59 -17.65
C ILE A 84 -20.35 -8.23 -18.64
N GLY A 85 -20.28 -7.84 -19.92
CA GLY A 85 -21.13 -8.42 -20.95
C GLY A 85 -20.89 -9.90 -21.19
N ILE A 86 -19.62 -10.31 -21.22
CA ILE A 86 -19.23 -11.72 -21.38
C ILE A 86 -19.55 -12.48 -20.10
N MET A 87 -19.20 -11.94 -18.93
CA MET A 87 -19.45 -12.60 -17.65
C MET A 87 -20.94 -12.83 -17.41
N ASP A 88 -21.78 -11.80 -17.65
CA ASP A 88 -23.23 -11.92 -17.49
C ASP A 88 -23.84 -12.94 -18.46
N ALA A 89 -23.40 -12.97 -19.72
CA ALA A 89 -23.84 -13.95 -20.68
C ALA A 89 -23.45 -15.38 -20.27
N MET A 90 -22.25 -15.58 -19.76
CA MET A 90 -21.80 -16.87 -19.26
C MET A 90 -22.63 -17.35 -18.07
N GLU A 91 -22.94 -16.48 -17.12
CA GLU A 91 -23.73 -16.79 -15.92
C GLU A 91 -25.22 -17.03 -16.26
N THR A 92 -25.80 -16.28 -17.20
CA THR A 92 -27.26 -16.29 -17.47
C THR A 92 -27.66 -17.15 -18.64
N GLN A 93 -26.88 -17.18 -19.73
CA GLN A 93 -27.21 -17.93 -20.95
C GLN A 93 -26.54 -19.29 -21.00
N ALA A 94 -25.24 -19.35 -20.69
CA ALA A 94 -24.49 -20.60 -20.70
C ALA A 94 -24.60 -21.39 -19.37
N HIS A 95 -25.19 -20.82 -18.32
CA HIS A 95 -25.29 -21.40 -16.98
C HIS A 95 -23.94 -21.85 -16.42
N THR A 96 -22.86 -21.21 -16.84
CA THR A 96 -21.48 -21.48 -16.39
C THR A 96 -21.10 -20.47 -15.34
N HIS A 97 -20.92 -20.94 -14.11
CA HIS A 97 -20.53 -20.11 -12.97
C HIS A 97 -19.04 -19.83 -12.96
N ILE A 98 -18.66 -18.70 -12.34
CA ILE A 98 -17.27 -18.34 -12.16
C ILE A 98 -16.51 -19.42 -11.38
N ASP A 99 -15.34 -19.80 -11.89
CA ASP A 99 -14.45 -20.70 -11.17
C ASP A 99 -13.52 -19.90 -10.24
N MET A 100 -13.90 -19.88 -8.97
CA MET A 100 -13.16 -19.15 -7.94
C MET A 100 -11.74 -19.70 -7.73
N HIS A 101 -11.49 -21.02 -7.97
CA HIS A 101 -10.14 -21.58 -7.84
C HIS A 101 -9.24 -21.17 -9.01
N SER A 102 -9.79 -21.16 -10.22
CA SER A 102 -9.09 -20.62 -11.39
C SER A 102 -8.77 -19.13 -11.20
N LEU A 103 -9.75 -18.36 -10.76
CA LEU A 103 -9.57 -16.93 -10.45
C LEU A 103 -8.49 -16.71 -9.37
N ASP A 104 -8.48 -17.52 -8.31
CA ASP A 104 -7.48 -17.45 -7.24
C ASP A 104 -6.05 -17.62 -7.80
N SER A 105 -5.87 -18.65 -8.64
CA SER A 105 -4.58 -18.94 -9.26
C SER A 105 -4.11 -17.80 -10.20
N ILE A 106 -5.02 -17.31 -11.03
CA ILE A 106 -4.74 -16.21 -11.97
C ILE A 106 -4.39 -14.92 -11.20
N TYR A 107 -5.15 -14.61 -10.15
CA TYR A 107 -4.95 -13.41 -9.36
C TYR A 107 -3.65 -13.48 -8.54
N LEU A 108 -3.34 -14.66 -7.97
CA LEU A 108 -2.06 -14.88 -7.29
C LEU A 108 -0.87 -14.64 -8.22
N GLN A 109 -0.91 -15.18 -9.44
CA GLN A 109 0.13 -14.97 -10.45
C GLN A 109 0.24 -13.49 -10.82
N ALA A 110 -0.89 -12.80 -10.98
CA ALA A 110 -0.96 -11.40 -11.32
C ALA A 110 -0.37 -10.50 -10.21
N LEU A 111 -0.69 -10.76 -8.93
CA LEU A 111 -0.12 -10.05 -7.79
C LEU A 111 1.40 -10.27 -7.68
N THR A 112 1.84 -11.52 -7.83
CA THR A 112 3.26 -11.87 -7.80
C THR A 112 4.05 -11.14 -8.89
N SER A 113 3.48 -10.98 -10.09
CA SER A 113 4.11 -10.22 -11.19
C SER A 113 4.31 -8.74 -10.86
N LYS A 114 3.53 -8.20 -9.92
CA LYS A 114 3.63 -6.83 -9.39
C LYS A 114 4.43 -6.75 -8.08
N ASN A 115 5.10 -7.84 -7.70
CA ASN A 115 5.86 -7.96 -6.46
C ASN A 115 5.00 -7.72 -5.20
N ILE A 116 3.71 -8.04 -5.26
CA ILE A 116 2.79 -8.04 -4.13
C ILE A 116 2.76 -9.48 -3.58
N LYS A 117 3.36 -9.69 -2.40
CA LYS A 117 3.49 -10.99 -1.74
C LYS A 117 2.43 -11.19 -0.65
N SER A 118 1.66 -10.18 -0.34
CA SER A 118 0.60 -10.21 0.67
C SER A 118 -0.38 -11.34 0.41
N ARG A 119 -0.77 -12.05 1.46
CA ARG A 119 -1.87 -13.01 1.39
C ARG A 119 -3.16 -12.27 1.07
N PHE A 120 -4.09 -12.94 0.43
CA PHE A 120 -5.39 -12.38 0.10
C PHE A 120 -6.51 -13.40 0.28
N SER A 121 -7.72 -12.89 0.47
CA SER A 121 -8.97 -13.62 0.47
C SER A 121 -9.82 -13.16 -0.70
N LEU A 122 -10.50 -14.09 -1.38
CA LEU A 122 -11.47 -13.79 -2.43
C LEU A 122 -12.87 -14.13 -1.94
N GLN A 123 -13.82 -13.24 -2.20
CA GLN A 123 -15.22 -13.42 -1.83
C GLN A 123 -16.12 -13.18 -3.04
N LEU A 124 -16.96 -14.17 -3.35
CA LEU A 124 -18.08 -14.07 -4.26
C LEU A 124 -19.34 -13.83 -3.43
N PHE A 125 -20.01 -12.71 -3.62
CA PHE A 125 -21.13 -12.32 -2.79
C PHE A 125 -22.19 -11.55 -3.57
N ASN A 126 -23.37 -11.42 -2.97
CA ASN A 126 -24.42 -10.57 -3.49
C ASN A 126 -24.31 -9.17 -2.84
N PRO A 127 -23.96 -8.11 -3.58
CA PRO A 127 -23.81 -6.76 -3.02
C PRO A 127 -25.10 -6.17 -2.42
N ARG A 128 -26.28 -6.65 -2.85
CA ARG A 128 -27.57 -6.15 -2.38
C ARG A 128 -27.98 -6.73 -1.05
N THR A 129 -27.71 -8.04 -0.83
CA THR A 129 -28.10 -8.75 0.40
C THR A 129 -26.95 -8.91 1.37
N GLY A 130 -25.70 -8.72 0.93
CA GLY A 130 -24.50 -9.02 1.69
C GLY A 130 -24.18 -10.52 1.82
N GLU A 131 -24.98 -11.39 1.21
CA GLU A 131 -24.83 -12.84 1.29
C GLU A 131 -23.57 -13.30 0.56
N ILE A 132 -22.69 -14.00 1.27
CA ILE A 132 -21.48 -14.62 0.71
C ILE A 132 -21.84 -15.97 0.15
N LYS A 133 -21.72 -16.13 -1.18
CA LYS A 133 -21.97 -17.40 -1.87
C LYS A 133 -20.77 -18.34 -1.82
N GLN A 134 -19.57 -17.79 -1.99
CA GLN A 134 -18.34 -18.56 -1.96
C GLN A 134 -17.20 -17.67 -1.44
N SER A 135 -16.30 -18.27 -0.66
CA SER A 135 -15.10 -17.56 -0.18
C SER A 135 -13.90 -18.50 -0.27
N ILE A 136 -12.77 -17.95 -0.68
CA ILE A 136 -11.48 -18.63 -0.65
C ILE A 136 -10.65 -17.99 0.45
N ARG A 137 -10.16 -18.82 1.38
CA ARG A 137 -9.38 -18.40 2.58
C ARG A 137 -10.13 -17.43 3.48
N PRO A 138 -11.37 -17.75 3.90
CA PRO A 138 -12.19 -16.86 4.74
C PRO A 138 -11.60 -16.64 6.15
N GLU A 139 -10.76 -17.57 6.62
CA GLU A 139 -10.13 -17.53 7.94
C GLU A 139 -8.99 -16.52 8.04
N LEU A 140 -8.56 -15.96 6.93
CA LEU A 140 -7.50 -14.96 6.91
C LEU A 140 -8.03 -13.59 7.30
N HIS A 141 -7.83 -13.20 8.55
CA HIS A 141 -8.11 -11.86 9.07
C HIS A 141 -6.86 -11.21 9.65
N SER A 142 -6.76 -9.90 9.52
CA SER A 142 -5.69 -9.10 10.12
C SER A 142 -6.25 -7.76 10.56
N TRP A 143 -5.59 -7.11 11.52
CA TRP A 143 -5.91 -5.75 11.90
C TRP A 143 -5.67 -4.73 10.79
N ALA A 144 -4.85 -5.07 9.77
CA ALA A 144 -4.59 -4.26 8.60
C ALA A 144 -5.02 -5.01 7.34
N GLU A 145 -6.11 -4.56 6.73
CA GLU A 145 -6.68 -5.13 5.52
C GLU A 145 -6.90 -4.04 4.46
N ILE A 146 -6.52 -4.34 3.22
CA ILE A 146 -6.85 -3.49 2.07
C ILE A 146 -7.86 -4.23 1.22
N SER A 147 -9.10 -3.74 1.22
CA SER A 147 -10.13 -4.24 0.32
C SER A 147 -10.01 -3.61 -1.06
N THR A 148 -10.10 -4.45 -2.10
CA THR A 148 -10.21 -3.99 -3.48
C THR A 148 -11.60 -3.43 -3.77
N ILE A 149 -11.77 -2.93 -5.00
CA ILE A 149 -13.09 -2.59 -5.51
C ILE A 149 -14.00 -3.82 -5.53
N THR A 150 -15.30 -3.57 -5.45
CA THR A 150 -16.31 -4.60 -5.72
C THR A 150 -16.52 -4.70 -7.22
N ALA A 151 -16.10 -5.81 -7.80
CA ALA A 151 -16.19 -6.08 -9.23
C ALA A 151 -17.48 -6.85 -9.53
N SER A 152 -18.45 -6.19 -10.16
CA SER A 152 -19.72 -6.84 -10.53
C SER A 152 -19.50 -7.81 -11.66
N ILE A 153 -20.04 -9.03 -11.53
CA ILE A 153 -20.01 -10.08 -12.57
C ILE A 153 -21.29 -10.05 -13.40
N ARG A 154 -22.42 -9.68 -12.77
CA ARG A 154 -23.72 -9.59 -13.42
C ARG A 154 -24.16 -8.14 -13.59
N ARG A 155 -24.82 -7.85 -14.71
CA ARG A 155 -25.37 -6.52 -15.02
C ARG A 155 -26.40 -6.03 -14.01
N ASP A 156 -27.18 -6.96 -13.44
CA ASP A 156 -28.17 -6.67 -12.41
C ASP A 156 -27.55 -6.36 -11.03
N GLY A 157 -26.21 -6.50 -10.89
CA GLY A 157 -25.51 -6.26 -9.66
C GLY A 157 -25.82 -7.28 -8.55
N SER A 158 -26.41 -8.45 -8.88
CA SER A 158 -26.74 -9.50 -7.92
C SER A 158 -25.53 -10.39 -7.56
N LEU A 159 -24.44 -10.28 -8.31
CA LEU A 159 -23.25 -11.08 -8.10
C LEU A 159 -21.99 -10.25 -8.32
N ALA A 160 -21.08 -10.29 -7.35
CA ALA A 160 -19.82 -9.55 -7.42
C ALA A 160 -18.69 -10.30 -6.71
N VAL A 161 -17.47 -9.99 -7.12
CA VAL A 161 -16.23 -10.46 -6.48
C VAL A 161 -15.52 -9.30 -5.82
N LYS A 162 -14.94 -9.58 -4.67
CA LYS A 162 -14.08 -8.69 -3.91
C LYS A 162 -12.85 -9.46 -3.45
N ALA A 163 -11.68 -8.86 -3.57
CA ALA A 163 -10.47 -9.34 -2.95
C ALA A 163 -10.14 -8.49 -1.72
N THR A 164 -9.57 -9.11 -0.70
CA THR A 164 -9.05 -8.44 0.49
C THR A 164 -7.61 -8.89 0.70
N LEU A 165 -6.68 -7.94 0.58
CA LEU A 165 -5.27 -8.14 0.89
C LEU A 165 -5.07 -8.08 2.41
N ILE A 166 -4.29 -9.01 2.94
CA ILE A 166 -4.11 -9.22 4.37
C ILE A 166 -2.68 -8.90 4.74
N SER A 167 -2.51 -8.04 5.74
CA SER A 167 -1.20 -7.58 6.22
C SER A 167 -0.31 -6.95 5.11
N PRO A 168 -0.84 -6.00 4.32
CA PRO A 168 -0.12 -5.40 3.19
C PRO A 168 1.09 -4.57 3.63
N TYR A 169 1.17 -4.21 4.92
CA TYR A 169 2.26 -3.41 5.48
C TYR A 169 3.64 -4.04 5.26
N GLN A 170 3.75 -5.38 5.23
CA GLN A 170 5.03 -6.07 5.00
C GLN A 170 5.59 -5.73 3.62
N ASP A 171 4.77 -5.78 2.58
CA ASP A 171 5.18 -5.43 1.22
C ASP A 171 5.51 -3.93 1.10
N VAL A 172 4.76 -3.08 1.80
CA VAL A 172 5.01 -1.63 1.84
C VAL A 172 6.36 -1.35 2.52
N PHE A 173 6.63 -1.96 3.68
CA PHE A 173 7.91 -1.79 4.38
C PHE A 173 9.08 -2.37 3.59
N GLU A 174 8.92 -3.49 2.89
CA GLU A 174 9.97 -4.04 2.03
C GLU A 174 10.33 -3.06 0.90
N GLN A 175 9.33 -2.42 0.29
CA GLN A 175 9.54 -1.39 -0.73
C GLN A 175 10.16 -0.09 -0.17
N MET A 176 9.88 0.24 1.10
CA MET A 176 10.46 1.40 1.79
C MET A 176 11.88 1.13 2.34
N GLY A 177 12.36 -0.11 2.33
CA GLY A 177 13.56 -0.54 3.06
C GLY A 177 14.79 0.33 2.78
N LEU A 178 15.09 0.63 1.53
CA LEU A 178 16.24 1.48 1.15
C LEU A 178 16.11 2.90 1.71
N MET A 179 14.91 3.44 1.70
CA MET A 179 14.61 4.77 2.22
C MET A 179 14.72 4.82 3.74
N LEU A 180 14.27 3.77 4.44
CA LEU A 180 14.40 3.65 5.89
C LEU A 180 15.87 3.59 6.32
N ILE A 181 16.70 2.85 5.59
CA ILE A 181 18.16 2.80 5.83
C ILE A 181 18.76 4.21 5.69
N GLY A 182 18.45 4.92 4.61
CA GLY A 182 18.89 6.31 4.40
C GLY A 182 18.49 7.24 5.55
N THR A 183 17.26 7.11 6.03
CA THR A 183 16.74 7.88 7.16
C THR A 183 17.53 7.59 8.45
N VAL A 184 17.79 6.32 8.75
CA VAL A 184 18.58 5.92 9.96
C VAL A 184 20.01 6.47 9.90
N ILE A 185 20.67 6.42 8.74
CA ILE A 185 22.01 7.00 8.55
C ILE A 185 21.99 8.50 8.81
N LEU A 186 20.99 9.19 8.27
CA LEU A 186 20.87 10.65 8.42
C LEU A 186 20.61 11.04 9.88
N PHE A 187 19.76 10.28 10.60
CA PHE A 187 19.59 10.46 12.05
C PHE A 187 20.89 10.25 12.81
N GLY A 188 21.63 9.21 12.48
CA GLY A 188 22.95 8.95 13.09
C GLY A 188 23.93 10.10 12.90
N MET A 189 24.00 10.67 11.69
CA MET A 189 24.83 11.85 11.41
C MET A 189 24.42 13.07 12.22
N VAL A 190 23.13 13.31 12.35
CA VAL A 190 22.60 14.43 13.12
C VAL A 190 22.95 14.29 14.60
N ILE A 191 22.74 13.11 15.19
CA ILE A 191 23.11 12.83 16.59
C ILE A 191 24.62 13.01 16.78
N TYR A 192 25.44 12.52 15.86
CA TYR A 192 26.89 12.70 15.90
C TYR A 192 27.30 14.18 15.89
N CYS A 193 26.71 15.00 15.02
CA CYS A 193 26.95 16.43 14.98
C CYS A 193 26.62 17.12 16.31
N ILE A 194 25.52 16.74 16.97
CA ILE A 194 25.14 17.28 18.28
C ILE A 194 26.19 16.95 19.34
N LEU A 195 26.60 15.67 19.40
CA LEU A 195 27.61 15.23 20.37
C LEU A 195 28.93 15.99 20.19
N LEU A 196 29.35 16.22 18.94
CA LEU A 196 30.52 17.05 18.64
C LEU A 196 30.35 18.48 19.13
N GLN A 197 29.20 19.12 18.92
CA GLN A 197 28.93 20.47 19.37
C GLN A 197 28.93 20.58 20.90
N ILE A 198 28.31 19.63 21.60
CA ILE A 198 28.34 19.56 23.06
C ILE A 198 29.78 19.45 23.57
N ASN A 199 30.60 18.58 22.99
CA ASN A 199 32.00 18.44 23.36
C ASN A 199 32.81 19.71 23.13
N ILE A 200 32.59 20.44 22.05
CA ILE A 200 33.26 21.72 21.77
C ILE A 200 32.85 22.76 22.80
N ILE A 201 31.57 22.85 23.16
CA ILE A 201 31.07 23.82 24.17
C ILE A 201 31.67 23.53 25.54
N ILE A 202 31.75 22.25 25.97
CA ILE A 202 32.34 21.88 27.25
C ILE A 202 33.83 22.26 27.30
N LYS A 203 34.61 21.95 26.25
CA LYS A 203 36.02 22.34 26.15
C LYS A 203 36.24 23.85 26.17
N GLN A 204 35.39 24.62 25.53
CA GLN A 204 35.46 26.08 25.54
C GLN A 204 35.18 26.65 26.94
N GLN A 205 34.22 26.09 27.68
CA GLN A 205 33.95 26.50 29.05
C GLN A 205 35.10 26.20 29.99
N GLU A 206 35.75 25.05 29.84
CA GLU A 206 36.90 24.65 30.62
C GLU A 206 38.12 25.58 30.39
N ASN A 207 38.41 25.88 29.13
CA ASN A 207 39.47 26.84 28.76
C ASN A 207 39.21 28.24 29.29
N THR A 208 37.96 28.72 29.29
CA THR A 208 37.59 30.05 29.80
C THR A 208 37.71 30.11 31.31
N ARG A 209 37.46 29.05 32.04
CA ARG A 209 37.69 28.97 33.50
C ARG A 209 39.16 29.02 33.85
N LEU A 210 40.01 28.27 33.14
CA LEU A 210 41.45 28.26 33.34
C LEU A 210 42.11 29.63 33.09
N HIS A 211 41.61 30.41 32.12
CA HIS A 211 42.13 31.77 31.85
C HIS A 211 41.63 32.80 32.84
N GLY A 212 40.47 32.58 33.48
CA GLY A 212 39.95 33.49 34.52
C GLY A 212 40.73 33.42 35.85
N ASP A 213 41.31 32.23 36.18
CA ASP A 213 42.07 32.02 37.43
C ASP A 213 43.52 32.56 37.39
N PHE A 214 44.04 32.93 36.22
CA PHE A 214 45.39 33.51 36.06
C PHE A 214 45.41 35.02 36.01
N SER A 215 44.30 35.71 36.25
CA SER A 215 44.21 37.18 36.21
C SER A 215 44.12 37.85 37.60
N TYR A 216 44.65 37.25 38.67
CA TYR A 216 44.81 37.85 40.01
C TYR A 216 46.26 37.88 40.40
#